data_af20da0860f69c163141cbfde1c3227e
#
_entry.id   af20da0860f69c163141cbfde1c3227e
#
_cell.length_a   1.000
_cell.length_b   1.000
_cell.length_c   1.000
_cell.angle_alpha   90.00
_cell.angle_beta   90.00
_cell.angle_gamma   90.00
#
_symmetry.space_group_name_H-M   'P 1'
#
loop_
_entity.id
_entity.type
_entity.pdbx_description
1 polymer ?
#
loop_
_entity_poly.entity_id
_entity_poly.type
_entity_poly.pdbx_seq_one_letter_code
_entity_poly.pdbx_strand_id
1 'polypeptide(L)'
;MLYRLLHHTQALSPAEKGMGLMTLAMLLIPGMDAIGKLLASALSPAQITLLRFAMQTLLLAGLMRNDRTGLAIGPVLGPLMLSGLWIAASLTFLFWGLSHLPLANNTAIFFVEPLILMLMSAWFLREKVSRHQYGAVFVGLAGALIVIRPNWQAYGWVTLLPLLAATFYAAHMATLRHLSGQISGLAAQFWSGVFACLFLALAMLLGEAAGITQLEWRPHALNQWPLLLMMGILSALAFGLINLAMRLAPASLLAPFQYLEIISATALGYLLFSDYPDAITWLGTAIILGSGLYLFLRERRIRKQLAEAGIEAR
;
A
#
# COMPACT_ATOMS: atom_id res chain seq x y z
N MET A 1 31.39 19.60 31.80
CA MET A 1 30.03 19.94 31.33
C MET A 1 29.70 19.24 30.04
N LEU A 2 30.58 19.16 29.04
CA LEU A 2 30.39 18.41 27.78
C LEU A 2 30.23 16.88 27.99
N TYR A 3 30.84 16.28 29.01
CA TYR A 3 30.79 14.83 29.30
C TYR A 3 29.40 14.36 29.80
N ARG A 4 28.57 15.26 30.37
CA ARG A 4 27.16 14.98 30.75
C ARG A 4 26.18 15.08 29.62
N LEU A 5 26.50 15.77 28.51
CA LEU A 5 25.63 15.90 27.31
C LEU A 5 25.73 14.68 26.39
N LEU A 6 26.83 13.91 26.46
CA LEU A 6 27.03 12.72 25.64
C LEU A 6 26.45 11.41 26.24
N HIS A 7 26.01 11.44 27.50
CA HIS A 7 25.41 10.27 28.16
C HIS A 7 23.88 10.26 28.26
N HIS A 8 23.19 11.19 27.57
CA HIS A 8 21.73 11.22 27.45
C HIS A 8 21.22 10.77 26.06
N THR A 9 21.93 9.91 25.36
CA THR A 9 21.30 9.06 24.38
C THR A 9 20.50 7.98 25.15
N GLN A 10 19.33 8.38 25.69
CA GLN A 10 18.35 7.40 26.11
C GLN A 10 18.12 6.50 24.90
N ALA A 11 18.44 5.21 25.05
CA ALA A 11 18.20 4.23 24.00
C ALA A 11 16.70 4.28 23.69
N LEU A 12 16.34 4.66 22.43
CA LEU A 12 14.96 4.76 21.98
C LEU A 12 14.18 3.50 22.40
N SER A 13 13.01 3.68 22.97
CA SER A 13 12.13 2.57 23.30
C SER A 13 11.80 1.74 22.05
N PRO A 14 11.44 0.46 22.16
CA PRO A 14 11.00 -0.34 21.02
C PRO A 14 9.90 0.35 20.20
N ALA A 15 8.95 1.02 20.87
CA ALA A 15 7.88 1.76 20.24
C ALA A 15 8.37 2.96 19.40
N GLU A 16 9.31 3.75 19.94
CA GLU A 16 9.91 4.88 19.22
C GLU A 16 10.72 4.42 18.01
N LYS A 17 11.45 3.30 18.13
CA LYS A 17 12.13 2.67 16.98
C LYS A 17 11.12 2.23 15.92
N GLY A 18 10.00 1.60 16.33
CA GLY A 18 8.93 1.20 15.43
C GLY A 18 8.32 2.39 14.67
N MET A 19 8.04 3.50 15.37
CA MET A 19 7.55 4.72 14.75
C MET A 19 8.54 5.32 13.75
N GLY A 20 9.84 5.35 14.09
CA GLY A 20 10.89 5.83 13.18
C GLY A 20 11.02 4.98 11.92
N LEU A 21 10.97 3.64 12.06
CA LEU A 21 11.00 2.72 10.91
C LEU A 21 9.77 2.88 10.01
N MET A 22 8.58 3.05 10.60
CA MET A 22 7.35 3.29 9.84
C MET A 22 7.40 4.63 9.08
N THR A 23 7.88 5.69 9.74
CA THR A 23 8.12 6.99 9.09
C THR A 23 9.02 6.84 7.88
N LEU A 24 10.15 6.15 8.04
CA LEU A 24 11.10 5.94 6.94
C LEU A 24 10.46 5.14 5.79
N ALA A 25 9.69 4.11 6.10
CA ALA A 25 8.97 3.33 5.09
C ALA A 25 8.00 4.20 4.29
N MET A 26 7.20 5.04 4.97
CA MET A 26 6.22 5.92 4.31
C MET A 26 6.86 7.03 3.47
N LEU A 27 8.09 7.42 3.79
CA LEU A 27 8.86 8.34 2.95
C LEU A 27 9.45 7.65 1.71
N LEU A 28 9.71 6.34 1.77
CA LEU A 28 10.28 5.56 0.66
C LEU A 28 9.23 5.10 -0.36
N ILE A 29 8.00 4.77 0.07
CA ILE A 29 6.95 4.24 -0.81
C ILE A 29 6.66 5.18 -2.00
N PRO A 30 6.42 6.49 -1.82
CA PRO A 30 6.20 7.38 -2.96
C PRO A 30 7.41 7.51 -3.90
N GLY A 31 8.63 7.25 -3.42
CA GLY A 31 9.80 7.16 -4.26
C GLY A 31 9.70 6.02 -5.27
N MET A 32 9.18 4.87 -4.84
CA MET A 32 8.90 3.74 -5.71
C MET A 32 7.80 4.07 -6.73
N ASP A 33 6.72 4.75 -6.29
CA ASP A 33 5.63 5.14 -7.18
C ASP A 33 6.07 6.21 -8.19
N ALA A 34 6.93 7.13 -7.79
CA ALA A 34 7.56 8.11 -8.68
C ALA A 34 8.42 7.43 -9.76
N ILE A 35 9.20 6.40 -9.40
CA ILE A 35 9.94 5.58 -10.37
C ILE A 35 8.97 4.87 -11.31
N GLY A 36 7.89 4.29 -10.79
CA GLY A 36 6.85 3.68 -11.60
C GLY A 36 6.23 4.65 -12.60
N LYS A 37 5.96 5.90 -12.18
CA LYS A 37 5.50 6.98 -13.07
C LYS A 37 6.52 7.34 -14.15
N LEU A 38 7.81 7.41 -13.83
CA LEU A 38 8.88 7.62 -14.82
C LEU A 38 8.94 6.48 -15.85
N LEU A 39 8.82 5.23 -15.40
CA LEU A 39 8.85 4.05 -16.26
C LEU A 39 7.59 3.90 -17.11
N ALA A 40 6.46 4.46 -16.69
CA ALA A 40 5.17 4.36 -17.40
C ALA A 40 5.19 5.02 -18.80
N SER A 41 6.16 5.88 -19.07
CA SER A 41 6.39 6.44 -20.42
C SER A 41 6.91 5.42 -21.42
N ALA A 42 7.57 4.34 -20.95
CA ALA A 42 8.23 3.34 -21.80
C ALA A 42 7.64 1.94 -21.62
N LEU A 43 7.17 1.60 -20.43
CA LEU A 43 6.68 0.27 -20.08
C LEU A 43 5.17 0.28 -19.87
N SER A 44 4.52 -0.88 -20.08
CA SER A 44 3.11 -1.04 -19.74
C SER A 44 2.91 -1.13 -18.22
N PRO A 45 1.74 -0.76 -17.68
CA PRO A 45 1.44 -0.87 -16.25
C PRO A 45 1.63 -2.28 -15.69
N ALA A 46 1.20 -3.30 -16.42
CA ALA A 46 1.38 -4.69 -16.02
C ALA A 46 2.86 -5.11 -16.00
N GLN A 47 3.66 -4.65 -16.97
CA GLN A 47 5.09 -4.93 -17.04
C GLN A 47 5.85 -4.29 -15.87
N ILE A 48 5.54 -3.03 -15.52
CA ILE A 48 6.12 -2.36 -14.35
C ILE A 48 5.80 -3.15 -13.08
N THR A 49 4.54 -3.57 -12.91
CA THR A 49 4.08 -4.35 -11.77
C THR A 49 4.76 -5.71 -11.71
N LEU A 50 4.87 -6.42 -12.83
CA LEU A 50 5.54 -7.73 -12.92
C LEU A 50 7.01 -7.63 -12.52
N LEU A 51 7.76 -6.71 -13.13
CA LEU A 51 9.18 -6.54 -12.86
C LEU A 51 9.44 -6.11 -11.41
N ARG A 52 8.60 -5.23 -10.86
CA ARG A 52 8.66 -4.86 -9.45
C ARG A 52 8.48 -6.08 -8.54
N PHE A 53 7.42 -6.88 -8.75
CA PHE A 53 7.21 -8.08 -7.94
C PHE A 53 8.28 -9.13 -8.13
N ALA A 54 8.76 -9.35 -9.35
CA ALA A 54 9.84 -10.29 -9.62
C ALA A 54 11.09 -9.93 -8.80
N MET A 55 11.52 -8.67 -8.82
CA MET A 55 12.67 -8.20 -8.06
C MET A 55 12.45 -8.28 -6.54
N GLN A 56 11.28 -7.82 -6.05
CA GLN A 56 10.93 -7.91 -4.64
C GLN A 56 10.93 -9.37 -4.17
N THR A 57 10.31 -10.28 -4.93
CA THR A 57 10.20 -11.69 -4.58
C THR A 57 11.56 -12.38 -4.59
N LEU A 58 12.44 -12.06 -5.55
CA LEU A 58 13.82 -12.56 -5.58
C LEU A 58 14.61 -12.11 -4.32
N LEU A 59 14.47 -10.86 -3.92
CA LEU A 59 15.12 -10.36 -2.69
C LEU A 59 14.56 -11.05 -1.44
N LEU A 60 13.24 -11.25 -1.37
CA LEU A 60 12.59 -11.94 -0.25
C LEU A 60 12.93 -13.43 -0.22
N ALA A 61 13.21 -14.07 -1.37
CA ALA A 61 13.62 -15.48 -1.44
C ALA A 61 14.88 -15.75 -0.62
N GLY A 62 15.81 -14.78 -0.60
CA GLY A 62 17.02 -14.86 0.25
C GLY A 62 16.69 -14.91 1.74
N LEU A 63 15.69 -14.16 2.18
CA LEU A 63 15.23 -14.12 3.59
C LEU A 63 14.40 -15.37 3.95
N MET A 64 13.65 -15.91 2.99
CA MET A 64 12.85 -17.13 3.17
C MET A 64 13.69 -18.40 3.46
N ARG A 65 14.96 -18.43 3.08
CA ARG A 65 15.85 -19.60 3.35
C ARG A 65 15.91 -19.95 4.83
N ASN A 66 15.70 -18.99 5.72
CA ASN A 66 15.73 -19.20 7.18
C ASN A 66 14.32 -19.42 7.78
N ASP A 67 13.24 -19.22 7.01
CA ASP A 67 11.86 -19.41 7.46
C ASP A 67 11.29 -20.73 6.93
N ARG A 68 11.61 -21.83 7.65
CA ARG A 68 11.13 -23.18 7.30
C ARG A 68 9.62 -23.34 7.42
N THR A 69 8.94 -22.51 8.19
CA THR A 69 7.48 -22.55 8.39
C THR A 69 6.73 -22.02 7.17
N GLY A 70 7.37 -21.18 6.36
CA GLY A 70 6.78 -20.57 5.15
C GLY A 70 6.74 -21.47 3.91
N LEU A 71 7.26 -22.69 3.98
CA LEU A 71 7.30 -23.63 2.83
C LEU A 71 6.05 -24.52 2.76
N ALA A 72 5.36 -24.78 3.87
CA ALA A 72 4.19 -25.63 3.95
C ALA A 72 2.90 -24.84 3.67
N ILE A 73 2.65 -24.45 2.43
CA ILE A 73 1.52 -23.58 2.03
C ILE A 73 0.24 -24.34 1.64
N GLY A 74 0.26 -25.67 1.62
CA GLY A 74 -0.86 -26.49 1.13
C GLY A 74 -2.26 -26.04 1.64
N PRO A 75 -2.47 -25.89 2.96
CA PRO A 75 -3.76 -25.49 3.50
C PRO A 75 -4.20 -24.06 3.16
N VAL A 76 -3.23 -23.18 2.88
CA VAL A 76 -3.45 -21.74 2.64
C VAL A 76 -3.20 -21.34 1.18
N LEU A 77 -3.00 -22.31 0.29
CA LEU A 77 -2.67 -22.07 -1.11
C LEU A 77 -3.72 -21.21 -1.83
N GLY A 78 -4.99 -21.58 -1.71
CA GLY A 78 -6.09 -20.85 -2.36
C GLY A 78 -6.16 -19.38 -1.94
N PRO A 79 -6.22 -19.05 -0.64
CA PRO A 79 -6.13 -17.67 -0.18
C PRO A 79 -4.86 -16.94 -0.62
N LEU A 80 -3.69 -17.60 -0.68
CA LEU A 80 -2.45 -16.98 -1.15
C LEU A 80 -2.49 -16.65 -2.64
N MET A 81 -3.02 -17.56 -3.46
CA MET A 81 -3.26 -17.31 -4.89
C MET A 81 -4.20 -16.11 -5.07
N LEU A 82 -5.30 -16.07 -4.32
CA LEU A 82 -6.25 -14.96 -4.37
C LEU A 82 -5.60 -13.64 -3.93
N SER A 83 -4.80 -13.65 -2.89
CA SER A 83 -4.00 -12.51 -2.42
C SER A 83 -3.05 -12.02 -3.52
N GLY A 84 -2.36 -12.94 -4.23
CA GLY A 84 -1.50 -12.61 -5.37
C GLY A 84 -2.25 -11.98 -6.54
N LEU A 85 -3.45 -12.49 -6.85
CA LEU A 85 -4.31 -11.93 -7.88
C LEU A 85 -4.76 -10.50 -7.54
N TRP A 86 -5.23 -10.30 -6.31
CA TRP A 86 -5.69 -8.97 -5.87
C TRP A 86 -4.58 -7.93 -5.88
N ILE A 87 -3.39 -8.27 -5.37
CA ILE A 87 -2.28 -7.31 -5.36
C ILE A 87 -1.74 -7.04 -6.77
N ALA A 88 -1.74 -8.03 -7.66
CA ALA A 88 -1.38 -7.85 -9.07
C ALA A 88 -2.33 -6.87 -9.77
N ALA A 89 -3.65 -7.07 -9.60
CA ALA A 89 -4.66 -6.17 -10.15
C ALA A 89 -4.53 -4.76 -9.55
N SER A 90 -4.42 -4.66 -8.22
CA SER A 90 -4.28 -3.39 -7.52
C SER A 90 -3.15 -2.54 -8.08
N LEU A 91 -1.94 -3.09 -8.11
CA LEU A 91 -0.77 -2.31 -8.54
C LEU A 91 -0.75 -2.05 -10.05
N THR A 92 -1.32 -2.92 -10.85
CA THR A 92 -1.51 -2.65 -12.29
C THR A 92 -2.42 -1.43 -12.49
N PHE A 93 -3.55 -1.36 -11.79
CA PHE A 93 -4.43 -0.19 -11.85
C PHE A 93 -3.79 1.07 -11.25
N LEU A 94 -2.99 0.93 -10.18
CA LEU A 94 -2.26 2.02 -9.57
C LEU A 94 -1.25 2.64 -10.57
N PHE A 95 -0.40 1.82 -11.19
CA PHE A 95 0.58 2.29 -12.17
C PHE A 95 -0.07 2.76 -13.47
N TRP A 96 -1.21 2.19 -13.84
CA TRP A 96 -1.99 2.71 -14.95
C TRP A 96 -2.55 4.10 -14.62
N GLY A 97 -3.06 4.32 -13.41
CA GLY A 97 -3.44 5.64 -12.93
C GLY A 97 -2.26 6.62 -12.95
N LEU A 98 -1.10 6.21 -12.42
CA LEU A 98 0.12 7.03 -12.37
C LEU A 98 0.66 7.42 -13.74
N SER A 99 0.39 6.65 -14.80
CA SER A 99 0.78 7.00 -16.16
C SER A 99 0.01 8.20 -16.74
N HIS A 100 -1.08 8.61 -16.10
CA HIS A 100 -1.94 9.70 -16.56
C HIS A 100 -2.19 10.78 -15.51
N LEU A 101 -2.23 10.40 -14.22
CA LEU A 101 -2.58 11.29 -13.12
C LEU A 101 -1.33 11.86 -12.42
N PRO A 102 -1.43 13.05 -11.82
CA PRO A 102 -0.45 13.53 -10.86
C PRO A 102 -0.24 12.53 -9.71
N LEU A 103 1.02 12.39 -9.25
CA LEU A 103 1.39 11.43 -8.21
C LEU A 103 0.56 11.62 -6.93
N ALA A 104 0.46 12.86 -6.45
CA ALA A 104 -0.30 13.19 -5.24
C ALA A 104 -1.80 12.89 -5.38
N ASN A 105 -2.40 13.16 -6.56
CA ASN A 105 -3.83 12.91 -6.80
C ASN A 105 -4.13 11.41 -6.83
N ASN A 106 -3.28 10.63 -7.49
CA ASN A 106 -3.39 9.16 -7.54
C ASN A 106 -3.29 8.56 -6.13
N THR A 107 -2.29 8.98 -5.35
CA THR A 107 -2.10 8.55 -3.97
C THR A 107 -3.28 8.98 -3.08
N ALA A 108 -3.76 10.22 -3.20
CA ALA A 108 -4.89 10.71 -2.40
C ALA A 108 -6.16 9.87 -2.59
N ILE A 109 -6.50 9.53 -3.84
CA ILE A 109 -7.67 8.68 -4.14
C ILE A 109 -7.44 7.25 -3.60
N PHE A 110 -6.22 6.72 -3.72
CA PHE A 110 -5.86 5.40 -3.20
C PHE A 110 -6.03 5.31 -1.68
N PHE A 111 -5.84 6.38 -0.93
CA PHE A 111 -6.02 6.42 0.53
C PHE A 111 -7.48 6.20 1.01
N VAL A 112 -8.41 5.98 0.11
CA VAL A 112 -9.75 5.45 0.43
C VAL A 112 -9.68 3.95 0.82
N GLU A 113 -8.58 3.26 0.52
CA GLU A 113 -8.37 1.82 0.76
C GLU A 113 -8.73 1.39 2.20
N PRO A 114 -8.28 2.02 3.29
CA PRO A 114 -8.61 1.56 4.64
C PRO A 114 -10.12 1.59 4.93
N LEU A 115 -10.84 2.51 4.29
CA LEU A 115 -12.30 2.62 4.43
C LEU A 115 -12.99 1.48 3.69
N ILE A 116 -12.52 1.14 2.49
CA ILE A 116 -13.01 -0.01 1.71
C ILE A 116 -12.68 -1.30 2.44
N LEU A 117 -11.46 -1.44 2.99
CA LEU A 117 -11.04 -2.60 3.78
C LEU A 117 -11.97 -2.84 4.96
N MET A 118 -12.39 -1.77 5.65
CA MET A 118 -13.34 -1.89 6.75
C MET A 118 -14.70 -2.45 6.29
N LEU A 119 -15.24 -1.98 5.15
CA LEU A 119 -16.47 -2.52 4.58
C LEU A 119 -16.32 -3.99 4.17
N MET A 120 -15.19 -4.33 3.54
CA MET A 120 -14.89 -5.70 3.15
C MET A 120 -14.75 -6.62 4.37
N SER A 121 -14.08 -6.16 5.43
CA SER A 121 -13.96 -6.91 6.68
C SER A 121 -15.32 -7.17 7.32
N ALA A 122 -16.23 -6.20 7.29
CA ALA A 122 -17.60 -6.39 7.75
C ALA A 122 -18.34 -7.48 6.97
N TRP A 123 -18.17 -7.48 5.65
CA TRP A 123 -18.90 -8.41 4.78
C TRP A 123 -18.27 -9.80 4.74
N PHE A 124 -16.95 -9.90 4.50
CA PHE A 124 -16.26 -11.19 4.36
C PHE A 124 -15.94 -11.86 5.70
N LEU A 125 -15.51 -11.07 6.70
CA LEU A 125 -15.14 -11.58 8.02
C LEU A 125 -16.29 -11.52 9.02
N ARG A 126 -17.49 -11.03 8.60
CA ARG A 126 -18.71 -10.87 9.42
C ARG A 126 -18.46 -10.06 10.70
N GLU A 127 -17.53 -9.10 10.63
CA GLU A 127 -17.26 -8.20 11.75
C GLU A 127 -18.41 -7.19 11.93
N LYS A 128 -18.76 -6.90 13.18
CA LYS A 128 -19.80 -5.91 13.48
C LYS A 128 -19.24 -4.49 13.27
N VAL A 129 -19.73 -3.81 12.25
CA VAL A 129 -19.38 -2.40 11.97
C VAL A 129 -20.37 -1.49 12.67
N SER A 130 -19.84 -0.52 13.43
CA SER A 130 -20.64 0.48 14.14
C SER A 130 -21.19 1.56 13.18
N ARG A 131 -22.28 2.25 13.57
CA ARG A 131 -22.83 3.36 12.78
C ARG A 131 -21.81 4.48 12.51
N HIS A 132 -20.90 4.73 13.44
CA HIS A 132 -19.84 5.73 13.29
C HIS A 132 -18.78 5.31 12.25
N GLN A 133 -18.51 4.01 12.15
CA GLN A 133 -17.62 3.49 11.12
C GLN A 133 -18.25 3.64 9.74
N TYR A 134 -19.53 3.31 9.57
CA TYR A 134 -20.26 3.61 8.32
C TYR A 134 -20.23 5.11 7.99
N GLY A 135 -20.49 5.99 8.98
CA GLY A 135 -20.41 7.43 8.78
C GLY A 135 -19.03 7.89 8.28
N ALA A 136 -17.95 7.39 8.88
CA ALA A 136 -16.59 7.73 8.46
C ALA A 136 -16.32 7.25 7.02
N VAL A 137 -16.79 6.06 6.64
CA VAL A 137 -16.67 5.57 5.25
C VAL A 137 -17.38 6.50 4.28
N PHE A 138 -18.63 6.88 4.55
CA PHE A 138 -19.37 7.79 3.67
C PHE A 138 -18.68 9.14 3.52
N VAL A 139 -18.14 9.69 4.62
CA VAL A 139 -17.39 10.95 4.60
C VAL A 139 -16.11 10.81 3.78
N GLY A 140 -15.36 9.73 3.98
CA GLY A 140 -14.13 9.48 3.20
C GLY A 140 -14.39 9.25 1.72
N LEU A 141 -15.46 8.50 1.36
CA LEU A 141 -15.86 8.34 -0.04
C LEU A 141 -16.32 9.67 -0.68
N ALA A 142 -17.01 10.52 0.08
CA ALA A 142 -17.34 11.87 -0.38
C ALA A 142 -16.06 12.70 -0.63
N GLY A 143 -15.05 12.58 0.25
CA GLY A 143 -13.73 13.17 0.04
C GLY A 143 -13.06 12.67 -1.25
N ALA A 144 -13.12 11.37 -1.53
CA ALA A 144 -12.60 10.80 -2.78
C ALA A 144 -13.34 11.36 -4.01
N LEU A 145 -14.66 11.49 -3.96
CA LEU A 145 -15.43 12.12 -5.04
C LEU A 145 -15.05 13.59 -5.28
N ILE A 146 -14.70 14.32 -4.20
CA ILE A 146 -14.20 15.69 -4.32
C ILE A 146 -12.85 15.72 -5.04
N VAL A 147 -11.93 14.79 -4.76
CA VAL A 147 -10.63 14.67 -5.48
C VAL A 147 -10.86 14.23 -6.92
N ILE A 148 -11.79 13.30 -7.16
CA ILE A 148 -12.09 12.78 -8.50
C ILE A 148 -12.67 13.86 -9.41
N ARG A 149 -13.51 14.75 -8.90
CA ARG A 149 -14.27 15.72 -9.72
C ARG A 149 -13.39 16.61 -10.62
N PRO A 150 -12.38 17.35 -10.14
CA PRO A 150 -11.51 18.14 -11.02
C PRO A 150 -10.68 17.25 -11.94
N ASN A 151 -10.22 16.11 -11.45
CA ASN A 151 -9.45 15.15 -12.23
C ASN A 151 -10.29 14.49 -13.33
N TRP A 152 -11.60 14.28 -13.12
CA TRP A 152 -12.50 13.77 -14.13
C TRP A 152 -12.60 14.70 -15.33
N GLN A 153 -12.64 16.01 -15.11
CA GLN A 153 -12.67 17.00 -16.20
C GLN A 153 -11.36 17.00 -17.01
N ALA A 154 -10.22 16.77 -16.36
CA ALA A 154 -8.91 16.78 -16.99
C ALA A 154 -8.54 15.42 -17.62
N TYR A 155 -8.86 14.29 -16.95
CA TYR A 155 -8.35 12.95 -17.27
C TYR A 155 -9.46 11.92 -17.56
N GLY A 156 -10.72 12.27 -17.35
CA GLY A 156 -11.86 11.38 -17.62
C GLY A 156 -11.90 10.15 -16.71
N TRP A 157 -12.33 9.01 -17.26
CA TRP A 157 -12.53 7.74 -16.55
C TRP A 157 -11.26 7.18 -15.90
N VAL A 158 -10.08 7.56 -16.37
CA VAL A 158 -8.77 7.15 -15.82
C VAL A 158 -8.65 7.52 -14.33
N THR A 159 -9.36 8.57 -13.90
CA THR A 159 -9.42 8.99 -12.49
C THR A 159 -10.02 7.93 -11.55
N LEU A 160 -10.74 6.94 -12.09
CA LEU A 160 -11.28 5.81 -11.31
C LEU A 160 -10.24 4.70 -11.08
N LEU A 161 -9.12 4.69 -11.80
CA LEU A 161 -8.10 3.65 -11.68
C LEU A 161 -7.53 3.54 -10.26
N PRO A 162 -7.14 4.62 -9.56
CA PRO A 162 -6.68 4.51 -8.17
C PRO A 162 -7.77 4.04 -7.20
N LEU A 163 -9.05 4.29 -7.49
CA LEU A 163 -10.15 3.74 -6.69
C LEU A 163 -10.30 2.22 -6.88
N LEU A 164 -10.15 1.74 -8.11
CA LEU A 164 -10.07 0.30 -8.40
C LEU A 164 -8.85 -0.32 -7.73
N ALA A 165 -7.68 0.34 -7.82
CA ALA A 165 -6.46 -0.08 -7.14
C ALA A 165 -6.69 -0.21 -5.63
N ALA A 166 -7.30 0.79 -4.97
CA ALA A 166 -7.65 0.78 -3.56
C ALA A 166 -8.59 -0.39 -3.20
N THR A 167 -9.56 -0.67 -4.07
CA THR A 167 -10.52 -1.76 -3.87
C THR A 167 -9.83 -3.13 -3.90
N PHE A 168 -8.98 -3.38 -4.89
CA PHE A 168 -8.23 -4.62 -4.97
C PHE A 168 -7.16 -4.74 -3.88
N TYR A 169 -6.56 -3.62 -3.44
CA TYR A 169 -5.64 -3.64 -2.32
C TYR A 169 -6.35 -3.97 -1.01
N ALA A 170 -7.54 -3.42 -0.78
CA ALA A 170 -8.39 -3.76 0.36
C ALA A 170 -8.74 -5.27 0.36
N ALA A 171 -9.07 -5.85 -0.81
CA ALA A 171 -9.32 -7.27 -0.94
C ALA A 171 -8.06 -8.11 -0.61
N HIS A 172 -6.87 -7.67 -1.06
CA HIS A 172 -5.59 -8.27 -0.70
C HIS A 172 -5.38 -8.24 0.82
N MET A 173 -5.55 -7.07 1.45
CA MET A 173 -5.38 -6.91 2.89
C MET A 173 -6.39 -7.73 3.70
N ALA A 174 -7.66 -7.81 3.27
CA ALA A 174 -8.67 -8.66 3.89
C ALA A 174 -8.29 -10.15 3.81
N THR A 175 -7.72 -10.58 2.67
CA THR A 175 -7.23 -11.95 2.49
C THR A 175 -6.03 -12.24 3.40
N LEU A 176 -5.06 -11.32 3.51
CA LEU A 176 -3.93 -11.47 4.42
C LEU A 176 -4.38 -11.48 5.89
N ARG A 177 -5.39 -10.70 6.24
CA ARG A 177 -5.98 -10.70 7.59
C ARG A 177 -6.60 -12.07 7.92
N HIS A 178 -7.28 -12.71 6.96
CA HIS A 178 -7.80 -14.07 7.12
C HIS A 178 -6.68 -15.10 7.32
N LEU A 179 -5.51 -14.90 6.69
CA LEU A 179 -4.34 -15.76 6.83
C LEU A 179 -3.51 -15.47 8.10
N SER A 180 -3.83 -14.42 8.85
CA SER A 180 -3.09 -14.05 10.06
C SER A 180 -3.10 -15.18 11.08
N GLY A 181 -1.91 -15.52 11.59
CA GLY A 181 -1.71 -16.64 12.51
C GLY A 181 -1.54 -18.02 11.85
N GLN A 182 -1.84 -18.18 10.56
CA GLN A 182 -1.64 -19.43 9.82
C GLN A 182 -0.27 -19.49 9.15
N ILE A 183 0.26 -18.36 8.72
CA ILE A 183 1.60 -18.26 8.11
C ILE A 183 2.29 -16.98 8.57
N SER A 184 3.62 -16.93 8.42
CA SER A 184 4.38 -15.71 8.74
C SER A 184 4.08 -14.58 7.73
N GLY A 185 4.13 -13.31 8.17
CA GLY A 185 3.93 -12.17 7.27
C GLY A 185 4.97 -12.13 6.12
N LEU A 186 6.19 -12.61 6.36
CA LEU A 186 7.22 -12.72 5.33
C LEU A 186 6.83 -13.77 4.27
N ALA A 187 6.35 -14.93 4.71
CA ALA A 187 5.89 -16.00 3.80
C ALA A 187 4.65 -15.56 3.02
N ALA A 188 3.68 -14.88 3.67
CA ALA A 188 2.52 -14.33 3.01
C ALA A 188 2.91 -13.35 1.90
N GLN A 189 3.85 -12.44 2.18
CA GLN A 189 4.33 -11.45 1.21
C GLN A 189 5.10 -12.11 0.04
N PHE A 190 5.96 -13.08 0.36
CA PHE A 190 6.72 -13.84 -0.65
C PHE A 190 5.79 -14.58 -1.61
N TRP A 191 4.88 -15.39 -1.08
CA TRP A 191 3.98 -16.19 -1.91
C TRP A 191 2.95 -15.36 -2.67
N SER A 192 2.42 -14.30 -2.06
CA SER A 192 1.58 -13.34 -2.80
C SER A 192 2.34 -12.72 -3.97
N GLY A 193 3.64 -12.41 -3.79
CA GLY A 193 4.51 -11.93 -4.85
C GLY A 193 4.73 -12.95 -5.97
N VAL A 194 4.97 -14.23 -5.62
CA VAL A 194 5.10 -15.33 -6.59
C VAL A 194 3.83 -15.46 -7.43
N PHE A 195 2.66 -15.53 -6.78
CA PHE A 195 1.38 -15.64 -7.48
C PHE A 195 1.04 -14.39 -8.28
N ALA A 196 1.39 -13.20 -7.77
CA ALA A 196 1.24 -11.97 -8.54
C ALA A 196 2.05 -12.02 -9.85
N CYS A 197 3.30 -12.48 -9.81
CA CYS A 197 4.11 -12.66 -11.00
C CYS A 197 3.48 -13.66 -11.98
N LEU A 198 2.98 -14.80 -11.49
CA LEU A 198 2.33 -15.80 -12.33
C LEU A 198 1.07 -15.26 -13.02
N PHE A 199 0.19 -14.58 -12.27
CA PHE A 199 -1.03 -14.01 -12.83
C PHE A 199 -0.73 -12.88 -13.82
N LEU A 200 0.26 -12.04 -13.52
CA LEU A 200 0.67 -10.96 -14.43
C LEU A 200 1.29 -11.52 -15.71
N ALA A 201 2.17 -12.52 -15.61
CA ALA A 201 2.75 -13.16 -16.78
C ALA A 201 1.66 -13.78 -17.68
N LEU A 202 0.69 -14.47 -17.07
CA LEU A 202 -0.45 -15.03 -17.80
C LEU A 202 -1.34 -13.92 -18.40
N ALA A 203 -1.66 -12.88 -17.62
CA ALA A 203 -2.47 -11.76 -18.10
C ALA A 203 -1.79 -11.03 -19.25
N MET A 204 -0.47 -10.82 -19.19
CA MET A 204 0.31 -10.20 -20.27
C MET A 204 0.32 -11.06 -21.53
N LEU A 205 0.53 -12.39 -21.40
CA LEU A 205 0.49 -13.30 -22.53
C LEU A 205 -0.86 -13.29 -23.25
N LEU A 206 -1.96 -13.32 -22.48
CA LEU A 206 -3.32 -13.26 -23.03
C LEU A 206 -3.67 -11.86 -23.54
N GLY A 207 -3.21 -10.82 -22.87
CA GLY A 207 -3.45 -9.42 -23.21
C GLY A 207 -2.74 -9.01 -24.50
N GLU A 208 -1.52 -9.49 -24.72
CA GLU A 208 -0.78 -9.29 -25.96
C GLU A 208 -1.52 -9.94 -27.14
N ALA A 209 -2.00 -11.17 -26.98
CA ALA A 209 -2.83 -11.84 -28.00
C ALA A 209 -4.15 -11.13 -28.27
N ALA A 210 -4.71 -10.41 -27.29
CA ALA A 210 -5.95 -9.63 -27.39
C ALA A 210 -5.73 -8.17 -27.82
N GLY A 211 -4.48 -7.71 -28.00
CA GLY A 211 -4.16 -6.32 -28.36
C GLY A 211 -4.40 -5.31 -27.25
N ILE A 212 -4.33 -5.72 -25.98
CA ILE A 212 -4.55 -4.84 -24.81
C ILE A 212 -3.25 -4.14 -24.46
N THR A 213 -3.13 -2.86 -24.78
CA THR A 213 -1.88 -2.08 -24.63
C THR A 213 -1.35 -1.98 -23.19
N GLN A 214 -2.22 -2.08 -22.17
CA GLN A 214 -1.86 -2.06 -20.76
C GLN A 214 -1.22 -3.36 -20.28
N LEU A 215 -1.41 -4.46 -21.03
CA LEU A 215 -0.88 -5.80 -20.75
C LEU A 215 0.22 -6.20 -21.76
N GLU A 216 0.53 -5.34 -22.72
CA GLU A 216 1.55 -5.60 -23.75
C GLU A 216 2.95 -5.62 -23.14
N TRP A 217 3.78 -6.56 -23.61
CA TRP A 217 5.21 -6.54 -23.32
C TRP A 217 5.91 -5.54 -24.23
N ARG A 218 6.51 -4.50 -23.66
CA ARG A 218 7.28 -3.50 -24.40
C ARG A 218 8.76 -3.75 -24.21
N PRO A 219 9.57 -3.81 -25.31
CA PRO A 219 11.02 -3.93 -25.18
C PRO A 219 11.55 -2.71 -24.41
N HIS A 220 12.37 -2.96 -23.39
CA HIS A 220 12.94 -1.93 -22.56
C HIS A 220 14.42 -1.76 -22.81
N ALA A 221 14.87 -0.50 -22.80
CA ALA A 221 16.26 -0.16 -23.01
C ALA A 221 17.11 -0.47 -21.77
N LEU A 222 18.42 -0.70 -21.98
CA LEU A 222 19.35 -1.00 -20.88
C LEU A 222 19.42 0.10 -19.82
N ASN A 223 19.14 1.36 -20.20
CA ASN A 223 19.11 2.50 -19.28
C ASN A 223 17.95 2.50 -18.29
N GLN A 224 16.92 1.66 -18.47
CA GLN A 224 15.77 1.53 -17.56
C GLN A 224 16.05 0.54 -16.42
N TRP A 225 17.02 -0.36 -16.56
CA TRP A 225 17.37 -1.34 -15.53
C TRP A 225 17.74 -0.72 -14.18
N PRO A 226 18.51 0.38 -14.09
CA PRO A 226 18.79 1.00 -12.81
C PRO A 226 17.53 1.46 -12.06
N LEU A 227 16.55 2.02 -12.77
CA LEU A 227 15.26 2.42 -12.18
C LEU A 227 14.43 1.22 -11.71
N LEU A 228 14.39 0.15 -12.50
CA LEU A 228 13.72 -1.11 -12.13
C LEU A 228 14.36 -1.74 -10.90
N LEU A 229 15.69 -1.82 -10.86
CA LEU A 229 16.43 -2.34 -9.70
C LEU A 229 16.17 -1.47 -8.46
N MET A 230 16.23 -0.14 -8.59
CA MET A 230 15.96 0.78 -7.49
C MET A 230 14.52 0.63 -6.97
N MET A 231 13.53 0.48 -7.86
CA MET A 231 12.14 0.23 -7.49
C MET A 231 11.98 -1.08 -6.71
N GLY A 232 12.63 -2.16 -7.14
CA GLY A 232 12.64 -3.45 -6.44
C GLY A 232 13.29 -3.36 -5.05
N ILE A 233 14.44 -2.68 -4.95
CA ILE A 233 15.15 -2.45 -3.69
C ILE A 233 14.30 -1.62 -2.73
N LEU A 234 13.72 -0.50 -3.21
CA LEU A 234 12.84 0.35 -2.40
C LEU A 234 11.62 -0.42 -1.91
N SER A 235 11.01 -1.25 -2.76
CA SER A 235 9.91 -2.15 -2.37
C SER A 235 10.31 -3.09 -1.23
N ALA A 236 11.42 -3.81 -1.40
CA ALA A 236 11.89 -4.77 -0.39
C ALA A 236 12.25 -4.06 0.93
N LEU A 237 12.90 -2.89 0.86
CA LEU A 237 13.26 -2.08 2.02
C LEU A 237 12.01 -1.56 2.73
N ALA A 238 11.06 -0.95 2.01
CA ALA A 238 9.84 -0.41 2.60
C ALA A 238 9.04 -1.50 3.33
N PHE A 239 8.83 -2.66 2.69
CA PHE A 239 8.15 -3.79 3.34
C PHE A 239 8.95 -4.36 4.50
N GLY A 240 10.28 -4.45 4.40
CA GLY A 240 11.16 -4.87 5.50
C GLY A 240 11.04 -3.94 6.71
N LEU A 241 11.05 -2.63 6.47
CA LEU A 241 10.89 -1.61 7.52
C LEU A 241 9.50 -1.67 8.17
N ILE A 242 8.43 -1.82 7.38
CA ILE A 242 7.06 -1.98 7.89
C ILE A 242 6.96 -3.24 8.77
N ASN A 243 7.45 -4.38 8.29
CA ASN A 243 7.44 -5.62 9.06
C ASN A 243 8.21 -5.48 10.38
N LEU A 244 9.39 -4.82 10.36
CA LEU A 244 10.18 -4.59 11.57
C LEU A 244 9.47 -3.60 12.50
N ALA A 245 8.87 -2.54 11.99
CA ALA A 245 8.07 -1.60 12.76
C ALA A 245 6.91 -2.29 13.48
N MET A 246 6.18 -3.16 12.78
CA MET A 246 5.05 -3.93 13.32
C MET A 246 5.46 -4.94 14.40
N ARG A 247 6.73 -5.40 14.42
CA ARG A 247 7.26 -6.22 15.50
C ARG A 247 7.62 -5.41 16.75
N LEU A 248 7.94 -4.13 16.59
CA LEU A 248 8.42 -3.25 17.65
C LEU A 248 7.31 -2.41 18.30
N ALA A 249 6.23 -2.17 17.57
CA ALA A 249 5.11 -1.34 18.01
C ALA A 249 3.77 -1.88 17.51
N PRO A 250 2.68 -1.73 18.28
CA PRO A 250 1.37 -2.15 17.85
C PRO A 250 0.89 -1.31 16.65
N ALA A 251 0.16 -1.94 15.74
CA ALA A 251 -0.39 -1.28 14.55
C ALA A 251 -1.18 0.00 14.88
N SER A 252 -1.84 0.02 16.05
CA SER A 252 -2.57 1.19 16.54
C SER A 252 -1.69 2.41 16.87
N LEU A 253 -0.40 2.24 17.04
CA LEU A 253 0.56 3.34 17.22
C LEU A 253 1.18 3.77 15.89
N LEU A 254 1.30 2.84 14.95
CA LEU A 254 1.95 3.04 13.66
C LEU A 254 1.03 3.65 12.59
N ALA A 255 -0.28 3.39 12.66
CA ALA A 255 -1.24 3.81 11.64
C ALA A 255 -1.23 5.32 11.29
N PRO A 256 -1.08 6.27 12.25
CA PRO A 256 -0.99 7.69 11.89
C PRO A 256 0.19 8.05 11.00
N PHE A 257 1.27 7.28 11.09
CA PHE A 257 2.48 7.53 10.30
C PHE A 257 2.29 7.19 8.81
N GLN A 258 1.30 6.34 8.46
CA GLN A 258 0.97 6.05 7.06
C GLN A 258 0.55 7.32 6.30
N TYR A 259 -0.04 8.30 6.97
CA TYR A 259 -0.42 9.56 6.34
C TYR A 259 0.76 10.42 5.87
N LEU A 260 1.99 10.14 6.35
CA LEU A 260 3.21 10.80 5.86
C LEU A 260 3.50 10.47 4.39
N GLU A 261 2.96 9.38 3.88
CA GLU A 261 3.07 8.98 2.48
C GLU A 261 2.50 10.06 1.54
N ILE A 262 1.38 10.69 1.88
CA ILE A 262 0.81 11.78 1.08
C ILE A 262 1.75 12.99 1.03
N ILE A 263 2.40 13.32 2.15
CA ILE A 263 3.34 14.45 2.20
C ILE A 263 4.52 14.16 1.28
N SER A 264 5.08 12.94 1.37
CA SER A 264 6.19 12.50 0.51
C SER A 264 5.76 12.41 -0.96
N ALA A 265 4.56 11.87 -1.26
CA ALA A 265 4.02 11.82 -2.62
C ALA A 265 3.84 13.21 -3.23
N THR A 266 3.32 14.17 -2.44
CA THR A 266 3.15 15.56 -2.89
C THR A 266 4.51 16.22 -3.15
N ALA A 267 5.48 16.04 -2.24
CA ALA A 267 6.81 16.60 -2.39
C ALA A 267 7.52 16.05 -3.63
N LEU A 268 7.49 14.72 -3.83
CA LEU A 268 8.09 14.09 -5.01
C LEU A 268 7.32 14.42 -6.30
N GLY A 269 6.00 14.52 -6.26
CA GLY A 269 5.18 14.96 -7.38
C GLY A 269 5.57 16.35 -7.86
N TYR A 270 5.77 17.29 -6.92
CA TYR A 270 6.24 18.64 -7.24
C TYR A 270 7.68 18.67 -7.75
N LEU A 271 8.59 17.99 -7.04
CA LEU A 271 10.03 18.05 -7.36
C LEU A 271 10.39 17.35 -8.66
N LEU A 272 9.75 16.22 -8.99
CA LEU A 272 10.12 15.40 -10.15
C LEU A 272 9.24 15.66 -11.37
N PHE A 273 7.98 16.05 -11.16
CA PHE A 273 7.00 16.16 -12.24
C PHE A 273 6.38 17.56 -12.35
N SER A 274 6.71 18.47 -11.43
CA SER A 274 6.08 19.79 -11.31
C SER A 274 4.55 19.70 -11.07
N ASP A 275 4.09 18.57 -10.55
CA ASP A 275 2.69 18.29 -10.25
C ASP A 275 2.37 18.78 -8.83
N TYR A 276 1.53 19.80 -8.70
CA TYR A 276 1.06 20.28 -7.41
C TYR A 276 -0.47 20.16 -7.32
N PRO A 277 -1.02 19.55 -6.25
CA PRO A 277 -2.46 19.42 -6.10
C PRO A 277 -3.15 20.78 -6.00
N ASP A 278 -4.29 20.94 -6.65
CA ASP A 278 -5.13 22.12 -6.51
C ASP A 278 -5.83 22.18 -5.13
N ALA A 279 -6.45 23.31 -4.81
CA ALA A 279 -7.11 23.52 -3.52
C ALA A 279 -8.27 22.52 -3.29
N ILE A 280 -8.95 22.06 -4.35
CA ILE A 280 -10.06 21.10 -4.26
C ILE A 280 -9.51 19.72 -3.94
N THR A 281 -8.40 19.33 -4.57
CA THR A 281 -7.69 18.08 -4.26
C THR A 281 -7.21 18.07 -2.81
N TRP A 282 -6.66 19.18 -2.31
CA TRP A 282 -6.26 19.30 -0.91
C TRP A 282 -7.45 19.16 0.04
N LEU A 283 -8.59 19.78 -0.27
CA LEU A 283 -9.81 19.65 0.52
C LEU A 283 -10.30 18.19 0.58
N GLY A 284 -10.42 17.54 -0.55
CA GLY A 284 -10.83 16.13 -0.60
C GLY A 284 -9.86 15.20 0.13
N THR A 285 -8.55 15.41 -0.05
CA THR A 285 -7.49 14.69 0.67
C THR A 285 -7.62 14.86 2.18
N ALA A 286 -7.82 16.09 2.67
CA ALA A 286 -8.01 16.37 4.09
C ALA A 286 -9.25 15.66 4.65
N ILE A 287 -10.34 15.56 3.88
CA ILE A 287 -11.56 14.84 4.27
C ILE A 287 -11.28 13.33 4.37
N ILE A 288 -10.58 12.72 3.39
CA ILE A 288 -10.22 11.30 3.40
C ILE A 288 -9.37 10.98 4.63
N LEU A 289 -8.28 11.74 4.83
CA LEU A 289 -7.36 11.54 5.95
C LEU A 289 -8.06 11.80 7.29
N GLY A 290 -8.88 12.85 7.38
CA GLY A 290 -9.64 13.19 8.58
C GLY A 290 -10.62 12.08 8.97
N SER A 291 -11.31 11.48 8.00
CA SER A 291 -12.25 10.37 8.25
C SER A 291 -11.51 9.11 8.75
N GLY A 292 -10.38 8.76 8.14
CA GLY A 292 -9.55 7.64 8.57
C GLY A 292 -8.93 7.86 9.95
N LEU A 293 -8.40 9.06 10.22
CA LEU A 293 -7.83 9.41 11.51
C LEU A 293 -8.89 9.43 12.62
N TYR A 294 -10.08 9.98 12.34
CA TYR A 294 -11.22 9.94 13.28
C TYR A 294 -11.55 8.50 13.69
N LEU A 295 -11.67 7.62 12.70
CA LEU A 295 -11.96 6.21 12.92
C LEU A 295 -10.90 5.55 13.79
N PHE A 296 -9.63 5.76 13.46
CA PHE A 296 -8.49 5.24 14.20
C PHE A 296 -8.48 5.70 15.66
N LEU A 297 -8.63 7.01 15.91
CA LEU A 297 -8.63 7.57 17.27
C LEU A 297 -9.80 7.04 18.10
N ARG A 298 -10.96 6.86 17.46
CA ARG A 298 -12.14 6.30 18.11
C ARG A 298 -11.95 4.84 18.51
N GLU A 299 -11.45 4.00 17.62
CA GLU A 299 -11.17 2.59 17.92
C GLU A 299 -10.13 2.45 19.04
N ARG A 300 -9.10 3.30 19.02
CA ARG A 300 -8.09 3.33 20.09
C ARG A 300 -8.73 3.68 21.44
N ARG A 301 -9.67 4.65 21.52
CA ARG A 301 -10.38 5.00 22.74
C ARG A 301 -11.23 3.83 23.25
N ILE A 302 -11.99 3.19 22.37
CA ILE A 302 -12.83 2.03 22.73
C ILE A 302 -11.96 0.89 23.28
N ARG A 303 -10.89 0.53 22.62
CA ARG A 303 -9.95 -0.52 23.09
C ARG A 303 -9.37 -0.17 24.47
N LYS A 304 -8.99 1.08 24.70
CA LYS A 304 -8.49 1.54 25.99
C LYS A 304 -9.55 1.39 27.09
N GLN A 305 -10.80 1.79 26.85
CA GLN A 305 -11.91 1.64 27.78
C GLN A 305 -12.23 0.18 28.09
N LEU A 306 -12.19 -0.72 27.10
CA LEU A 306 -12.39 -2.16 27.31
C LEU A 306 -11.25 -2.78 28.15
N ALA A 307 -10.00 -2.39 27.89
CA ALA A 307 -8.85 -2.84 28.68
C ALA A 307 -8.92 -2.36 30.13
N GLU A 308 -9.34 -1.11 30.37
CA GLU A 308 -9.55 -0.56 31.70
C GLU A 308 -10.72 -1.24 32.45
N ALA A 309 -11.73 -1.73 31.70
CA ALA A 309 -12.86 -2.48 32.24
C ALA A 309 -12.58 -3.98 32.46
N GLY A 310 -11.35 -4.45 32.16
CA GLY A 310 -10.97 -5.88 32.28
C GLY A 310 -11.66 -6.81 31.26
N ILE A 311 -12.25 -6.24 30.19
CA ILE A 311 -12.93 -6.99 29.15
C ILE A 311 -11.94 -7.18 27.99
N GLU A 312 -11.47 -8.42 27.78
CA GLU A 312 -10.68 -8.74 26.58
C GLU A 312 -11.53 -8.55 25.32
N ALA A 313 -11.07 -7.70 24.41
CA ALA A 313 -11.68 -7.55 23.10
C ALA A 313 -11.44 -8.83 22.28
N ARG A 314 -12.49 -9.64 22.13
CA ARG A 314 -12.52 -10.79 21.22
C ARG A 314 -12.61 -10.35 19.76
#